data_6927d708d5f46af288f6747bc1c250eb
#
_entry.id   6927d708d5f46af288f6747bc1c250eb
#
_cell.length_a   1.000
_cell.length_b   1.000
_cell.length_c   1.000
_cell.angle_alpha   90.00
_cell.angle_beta   90.00
_cell.angle_gamma   90.00
#
_symmetry.space_group_name_H-M   'P 1'
#
loop_
_entity.id
_entity.type
_entity.pdbx_description
1 polymer ?
#
loop_
_entity_poly.entity_id
_entity_poly.type
_entity_poly.pdbx_seq_one_letter_code
_entity_poly.pdbx_strand_id
1 'polypeptide(L)'
;MQFITQYLYRQNIPCQISELLETNRRTVSVYNRDIKAYRGVANKFLIEVKNQDQKPINISSRDIKLNIINPETNSVYSTTTASIHNAAKGQALVTLDDNDLLDLPATYYNYTVAVTSGEGTDEIAYSDDNYGVRGTLQVLDGHYPTFTASTELTIDSSTNETSYVISDKSTNQGSKLHTAAFYLNGYTGDILVEGTLDDTPNYNSANYFTIQTKSYTSSSDVEYTTWTGNYRAIRFVQVATGGSITKILYRG
;
A
#
# COMPACT_ATOMS: atom_id res chain seq x y z
N MET A 1 34.91 -27.59 10.70
CA MET A 1 33.81 -26.79 10.12
C MET A 1 32.69 -26.79 11.16
N GLN A 2 32.35 -25.64 11.73
CA GLN A 2 31.32 -25.53 12.77
C GLN A 2 30.01 -25.24 12.07
N PHE A 3 29.04 -26.13 12.15
CA PHE A 3 27.70 -25.88 11.63
C PHE A 3 26.90 -25.10 12.67
N ILE A 4 26.53 -23.87 12.35
CA ILE A 4 25.61 -23.09 13.17
C ILE A 4 24.21 -23.36 12.61
N THR A 5 23.36 -24.00 13.41
CA THR A 5 21.98 -24.22 13.03
C THR A 5 21.24 -22.90 13.16
N GLN A 6 20.86 -22.31 12.04
CA GLN A 6 19.97 -21.14 12.01
C GLN A 6 18.53 -21.61 11.87
N TYR A 7 17.69 -21.18 12.82
CA TYR A 7 16.26 -21.37 12.73
C TYR A 7 15.64 -20.14 12.08
N LEU A 8 14.96 -20.33 10.96
CA LEU A 8 14.14 -19.31 10.35
C LEU A 8 12.80 -19.22 11.10
N TYR A 9 12.65 -18.18 11.91
CA TYR A 9 11.38 -17.91 12.57
C TYR A 9 10.50 -17.04 11.70
N ARG A 10 9.22 -17.43 11.62
CA ARG A 10 8.19 -16.52 11.13
C ARG A 10 8.12 -15.35 12.11
N GLN A 11 8.11 -14.13 11.59
CA GLN A 11 7.96 -12.95 12.43
C GLN A 11 6.51 -12.85 12.88
N ASN A 12 6.30 -12.92 14.19
CA ASN A 12 4.98 -12.80 14.79
C ASN A 12 4.81 -11.38 15.35
N ILE A 13 3.65 -10.80 15.09
CA ILE A 13 3.21 -9.53 15.64
C ILE A 13 2.17 -9.87 16.73
N PRO A 14 2.53 -9.82 18.01
CA PRO A 14 1.56 -9.95 19.09
C PRO A 14 0.68 -8.70 19.09
N CYS A 15 -0.63 -8.90 19.14
CA CYS A 15 -1.60 -7.84 19.21
C CYS A 15 -2.59 -8.14 20.32
N GLN A 16 -2.78 -7.19 21.23
CA GLN A 16 -3.75 -7.31 22.31
C GLN A 16 -4.93 -6.40 22.10
N ILE A 17 -6.13 -6.95 22.28
CA ILE A 17 -7.36 -6.19 22.29
C ILE A 17 -7.90 -6.20 23.72
N SER A 18 -8.33 -5.05 24.22
CA SER A 18 -9.00 -4.94 25.51
C SER A 18 -10.48 -5.25 25.36
N GLU A 19 -10.92 -6.39 25.79
CA GLU A 19 -12.34 -6.67 25.97
C GLU A 19 -12.84 -5.92 27.20
N LEU A 20 -13.69 -4.92 26.99
CA LEU A 20 -14.11 -3.87 27.95
C LEU A 20 -14.91 -4.34 29.16
N LEU A 21 -15.06 -5.62 29.45
CA LEU A 21 -16.05 -6.11 30.42
C LEU A 21 -15.54 -6.53 31.77
N GLU A 22 -14.24 -6.47 32.08
CA GLU A 22 -13.79 -6.90 33.41
C GLU A 22 -12.84 -5.94 34.12
N THR A 23 -13.21 -5.63 35.37
CA THR A 23 -12.58 -4.71 36.30
C THR A 23 -11.21 -5.16 36.84
N ASN A 24 -10.65 -6.24 36.38
CA ASN A 24 -9.34 -6.74 36.84
C ASN A 24 -8.22 -6.22 35.92
N ARG A 25 -7.65 -5.09 36.32
CA ARG A 25 -6.40 -4.57 35.74
C ARG A 25 -5.23 -5.50 36.04
N ARG A 26 -4.97 -6.46 35.18
CA ARG A 26 -3.69 -7.16 35.17
C ARG A 26 -2.76 -6.43 34.22
N THR A 27 -1.65 -5.94 34.74
CA THR A 27 -0.53 -5.44 33.92
C THR A 27 0.14 -6.64 33.30
N VAL A 28 -0.06 -6.85 32.02
CA VAL A 28 0.61 -7.90 31.26
C VAL A 28 1.59 -7.23 30.31
N SER A 29 2.86 -7.61 30.38
CA SER A 29 3.87 -7.12 29.44
C SER A 29 3.62 -7.74 28.07
N VAL A 30 3.38 -6.91 27.08
CA VAL A 30 3.37 -7.32 25.68
C VAL A 30 4.81 -7.21 25.19
N TYR A 31 5.45 -8.34 24.91
CA TYR A 31 6.78 -8.32 24.33
C TYR A 31 6.67 -7.93 22.85
N ASN A 32 7.07 -6.72 22.55
CA ASN A 32 7.24 -6.29 21.17
C ASN A 32 8.64 -6.67 20.68
N ARG A 33 8.69 -7.24 19.49
CA ARG A 33 9.93 -7.34 18.70
C ARG A 33 9.80 -6.44 17.50
N ASP A 34 10.86 -5.69 17.23
CA ASP A 34 10.98 -5.01 15.96
C ASP A 34 10.80 -6.02 14.84
N ILE A 35 9.87 -5.75 13.95
CA ILE A 35 9.71 -6.58 12.75
C ILE A 35 10.63 -6.06 11.65
N LYS A 36 11.12 -6.98 10.81
CA LYS A 36 12.01 -6.67 9.71
C LYS A 36 11.35 -7.02 8.39
N ALA A 37 11.42 -6.12 7.45
CA ALA A 37 10.98 -6.34 6.08
C ALA A 37 12.10 -6.01 5.10
N TYR A 38 12.15 -6.74 4.02
CA TYR A 38 13.14 -6.56 2.97
C TYR A 38 12.47 -5.98 1.72
N ARG A 39 13.09 -4.97 1.15
CA ARG A 39 12.64 -4.36 -0.11
C ARG A 39 12.76 -5.36 -1.25
N GLY A 40 11.77 -5.33 -2.14
CA GLY A 40 11.81 -6.12 -3.37
C GLY A 40 11.64 -7.62 -3.23
N VAL A 41 11.13 -8.08 -2.09
CA VAL A 41 10.73 -9.46 -1.85
C VAL A 41 9.44 -9.47 -1.05
N ALA A 42 8.64 -10.52 -1.22
CA ALA A 42 7.43 -10.68 -0.43
C ALA A 42 7.76 -10.98 1.04
N ASN A 43 7.24 -10.16 1.95
CA ASN A 43 7.41 -10.31 3.39
C ASN A 43 6.12 -10.81 4.03
N LYS A 44 6.20 -11.81 4.89
CA LYS A 44 5.03 -12.41 5.55
C LYS A 44 5.14 -12.32 7.06
N PHE A 45 4.10 -11.77 7.68
CA PHE A 45 3.98 -11.62 9.13
C PHE A 45 2.74 -12.35 9.63
N LEU A 46 2.87 -13.01 10.76
CA LEU A 46 1.73 -13.61 11.44
C LEU A 46 1.29 -12.69 12.59
N ILE A 47 0.08 -12.14 12.49
CA ILE A 47 -0.54 -11.38 13.56
C ILE A 47 -1.25 -12.37 14.49
N GLU A 48 -0.95 -12.30 15.79
CA GLU A 48 -1.61 -13.09 16.82
C GLU A 48 -2.43 -12.18 17.73
N VAL A 49 -3.76 -12.25 17.59
CA VAL A 49 -4.70 -11.44 18.35
C VAL A 49 -5.09 -12.18 19.63
N LYS A 50 -4.82 -11.57 20.77
CA LYS A 50 -5.08 -12.11 22.10
C LYS A 50 -5.83 -11.10 22.96
N ASN A 51 -6.56 -11.60 23.94
CA ASN A 51 -7.15 -10.74 24.97
C ASN A 51 -6.12 -10.39 26.05
N GLN A 52 -6.57 -9.59 27.02
CA GLN A 52 -5.76 -9.20 28.20
C GLN A 52 -5.24 -10.38 29.04
N ASP A 53 -5.86 -11.56 28.98
CA ASP A 53 -5.41 -12.78 29.66
C ASP A 53 -4.46 -13.63 28.80
N GLN A 54 -3.95 -13.08 27.68
CA GLN A 54 -3.10 -13.79 26.69
C GLN A 54 -3.79 -14.96 26.01
N LYS A 55 -5.12 -15.04 26.07
CA LYS A 55 -5.89 -16.07 25.38
C LYS A 55 -6.21 -15.63 23.93
N PRO A 56 -6.16 -16.55 22.96
CA PRO A 56 -6.55 -16.23 21.60
C PRO A 56 -8.01 -15.77 21.52
N ILE A 57 -8.25 -14.74 20.71
CA ILE A 57 -9.60 -14.26 20.40
C ILE A 57 -10.02 -14.84 19.05
N ASN A 58 -11.28 -15.23 18.94
CA ASN A 58 -11.81 -15.64 17.64
C ASN A 58 -12.00 -14.40 16.74
N ILE A 59 -11.31 -14.42 15.59
CA ILE A 59 -11.28 -13.31 14.62
C ILE A 59 -12.10 -13.57 13.35
N SER A 60 -13.00 -14.55 13.35
CA SER A 60 -13.78 -14.93 12.15
C SER A 60 -14.65 -13.81 11.57
N SER A 61 -15.06 -12.85 12.41
CA SER A 61 -15.87 -11.69 12.03
C SER A 61 -15.11 -10.36 12.12
N ARG A 62 -13.79 -10.40 12.11
CA ARG A 62 -12.96 -9.20 12.24
C ARG A 62 -12.11 -8.97 11.01
N ASP A 63 -12.00 -7.72 10.62
CA ASP A 63 -11.03 -7.27 9.62
C ASP A 63 -9.75 -6.82 10.33
N ILE A 64 -8.61 -7.33 9.88
CA ILE A 64 -7.31 -7.02 10.45
C ILE A 64 -6.46 -6.38 9.37
N LYS A 65 -5.90 -5.21 9.67
CA LYS A 65 -5.06 -4.45 8.74
C LYS A 65 -3.75 -4.08 9.41
N LEU A 66 -2.66 -4.18 8.66
CA LEU A 66 -1.36 -3.64 9.02
C LEU A 66 -1.17 -2.31 8.31
N ASN A 67 -0.94 -1.25 9.07
CA ASN A 67 -0.61 0.06 8.54
C ASN A 67 0.88 0.33 8.76
N ILE A 68 1.58 0.79 7.73
CA ILE A 68 2.95 1.28 7.81
C ILE A 68 2.87 2.81 7.86
N ILE A 69 3.52 3.39 8.85
CA ILE A 69 3.43 4.83 9.17
C ILE A 69 4.81 5.45 9.05
N ASN A 70 4.88 6.58 8.35
CA ASN A 70 6.07 7.40 8.31
C ASN A 70 6.31 8.03 9.70
N PRO A 71 7.47 7.80 10.36
CA PRO A 71 7.73 8.31 11.70
C PRO A 71 7.84 9.84 11.76
N GLU A 72 8.21 10.50 10.65
CA GLU A 72 8.40 11.95 10.60
C GLU A 72 7.09 12.70 10.42
N THR A 73 6.23 12.21 9.52
CA THR A 73 4.99 12.90 9.14
C THR A 73 3.75 12.35 9.82
N ASN A 74 3.86 11.19 10.47
CA ASN A 74 2.73 10.42 11.00
C ASN A 74 1.67 10.06 9.95
N SER A 75 1.99 10.14 8.67
CA SER A 75 1.10 9.71 7.60
C SER A 75 1.16 8.20 7.39
N VAL A 76 0.02 7.59 7.07
CA VAL A 76 -0.03 6.18 6.69
C VAL A 76 0.55 6.06 5.28
N TYR A 77 1.62 5.27 5.16
CA TYR A 77 2.27 4.99 3.89
C TYR A 77 1.56 3.89 3.10
N SER A 78 1.23 2.80 3.78
CA SER A 78 0.56 1.65 3.18
C SER A 78 -0.35 0.99 4.20
N THR A 79 -1.47 0.46 3.72
CA THR A 79 -2.41 -0.35 4.50
C THR A 79 -2.58 -1.69 3.79
N THR A 80 -2.26 -2.78 4.48
CA THR A 80 -2.39 -4.14 3.94
C THR A 80 -3.37 -4.94 4.78
N THR A 81 -4.40 -5.50 4.14
CA THR A 81 -5.37 -6.35 4.81
C THR A 81 -4.80 -7.75 5.01
N ALA A 82 -4.92 -8.26 6.22
CA ALA A 82 -4.50 -9.61 6.57
C ALA A 82 -5.53 -10.65 6.14
N SER A 83 -5.06 -11.79 5.65
CA SER A 83 -5.89 -12.96 5.45
C SER A 83 -6.03 -13.76 6.76
N ILE A 84 -7.22 -14.24 7.09
CA ILE A 84 -7.43 -15.05 8.29
C ILE A 84 -6.76 -16.41 8.08
N HIS A 85 -5.74 -16.72 8.90
CA HIS A 85 -5.02 -17.98 8.86
C HIS A 85 -5.68 -19.05 9.75
N ASN A 86 -6.00 -18.68 10.98
CA ASN A 86 -6.74 -19.53 11.93
C ASN A 86 -7.58 -18.65 12.86
N ALA A 87 -8.88 -18.57 12.56
CA ALA A 87 -9.79 -17.70 13.28
C ALA A 87 -9.88 -18.03 14.76
N ALA A 88 -10.01 -19.32 15.11
CA ALA A 88 -10.15 -19.76 16.51
C ALA A 88 -8.91 -19.51 17.35
N LYS A 89 -7.73 -19.47 16.73
CA LYS A 89 -6.46 -19.15 17.40
C LYS A 89 -6.08 -17.68 17.31
N GLY A 90 -6.95 -16.82 16.77
CA GLY A 90 -6.67 -15.40 16.60
C GLY A 90 -5.52 -15.11 15.63
N GLN A 91 -5.30 -15.96 14.63
CA GLN A 91 -4.15 -15.83 13.74
C GLN A 91 -4.56 -15.30 12.35
N ALA A 92 -3.93 -14.20 11.95
CA ALA A 92 -4.07 -13.60 10.63
C ALA A 92 -2.69 -13.45 9.98
N LEU A 93 -2.62 -13.64 8.67
CA LEU A 93 -1.40 -13.55 7.88
C LEU A 93 -1.43 -12.29 7.03
N VAL A 94 -0.47 -11.41 7.23
CA VAL A 94 -0.19 -10.26 6.35
C VAL A 94 0.90 -10.65 5.38
N THR A 95 0.69 -10.35 4.11
CA THR A 95 1.72 -10.43 3.07
C THR A 95 1.92 -9.03 2.52
N LEU A 96 3.12 -8.50 2.68
CA LEU A 96 3.59 -7.33 1.93
C LEU A 96 4.21 -7.87 0.66
N ASP A 97 3.70 -7.47 -0.49
CA ASP A 97 4.22 -7.89 -1.77
C ASP A 97 5.58 -7.24 -2.07
N ASP A 98 6.28 -7.74 -3.06
CA ASP A 98 7.62 -7.31 -3.44
C ASP A 98 7.70 -5.82 -3.81
N ASN A 99 6.60 -5.26 -4.33
CA ASN A 99 6.50 -3.86 -4.72
C ASN A 99 6.10 -2.91 -3.58
N ASP A 100 5.49 -3.43 -2.50
CA ASP A 100 4.91 -2.59 -1.44
C ASP A 100 5.92 -1.71 -0.71
N LEU A 101 7.17 -2.14 -0.67
CA LEU A 101 8.24 -1.46 0.07
C LEU A 101 9.32 -0.85 -0.84
N LEU A 102 9.18 -0.95 -2.17
CA LEU A 102 10.25 -0.52 -3.09
C LEU A 102 10.54 0.98 -3.02
N ASP A 103 9.51 1.77 -2.83
CA ASP A 103 9.62 3.23 -2.76
C ASP A 103 10.06 3.74 -1.37
N LEU A 104 10.13 2.84 -0.38
CA LEU A 104 10.57 3.20 0.96
C LEU A 104 12.09 3.14 1.09
N PRO A 105 12.76 4.18 1.62
CA PRO A 105 14.14 4.07 2.08
C PRO A 105 14.33 2.95 3.10
N ALA A 106 15.52 2.35 3.07
CA ALA A 106 15.92 1.38 4.09
C ALA A 106 16.19 2.10 5.41
N THR A 107 15.18 2.16 6.28
CA THR A 107 15.23 2.82 7.60
C THR A 107 14.14 2.26 8.52
N TYR A 108 13.92 2.92 9.64
CA TYR A 108 12.89 2.56 10.61
C TYR A 108 11.58 3.28 10.31
N TYR A 109 10.50 2.52 10.36
CA TYR A 109 9.12 2.98 10.26
C TYR A 109 8.33 2.55 11.49
N ASN A 110 7.20 3.19 11.72
CA ASN A 110 6.23 2.69 12.67
C ASN A 110 5.20 1.81 11.96
N TYR A 111 4.65 0.85 12.67
CA TYR A 111 3.47 0.13 12.20
C TYR A 111 2.37 0.12 13.25
N THR A 112 1.14 -0.03 12.82
CA THR A 112 -0.01 -0.27 13.68
C THR A 112 -0.82 -1.44 13.14
N VAL A 113 -1.47 -2.16 14.05
CA VAL A 113 -2.46 -3.16 13.69
C VAL A 113 -3.83 -2.57 13.98
N ALA A 114 -4.65 -2.41 12.95
CA ALA A 114 -6.05 -2.04 13.11
C ALA A 114 -6.91 -3.31 13.09
N VAL A 115 -7.78 -3.43 14.06
CA VAL A 115 -8.74 -4.53 14.16
C VAL A 115 -10.13 -3.93 14.18
N THR A 116 -10.94 -4.25 13.16
CA THR A 116 -12.31 -3.77 13.06
C THR A 116 -13.24 -4.91 13.41
N SER A 117 -14.18 -4.68 14.33
CA SER A 117 -15.19 -5.68 14.68
C SER A 117 -16.16 -5.94 13.53
N GLY A 118 -16.91 -7.04 13.58
CA GLY A 118 -17.95 -7.36 12.60
C GLY A 118 -19.09 -6.33 12.54
N GLU A 119 -19.18 -5.46 13.53
CA GLU A 119 -20.12 -4.33 13.58
C GLU A 119 -19.54 -3.05 12.96
N GLY A 120 -18.31 -3.11 12.41
CA GLY A 120 -17.65 -1.98 11.78
C GLY A 120 -16.99 -1.00 12.76
N THR A 121 -16.86 -1.36 14.03
CA THR A 121 -16.20 -0.54 15.04
C THR A 121 -14.73 -0.93 15.17
N ASP A 122 -13.83 0.06 15.14
CA ASP A 122 -12.41 -0.17 15.34
C ASP A 122 -12.12 -0.45 16.82
N GLU A 123 -11.42 -1.54 17.09
CA GLU A 123 -10.96 -1.93 18.42
C GLU A 123 -9.54 -1.41 18.63
N ILE A 124 -9.23 -1.00 19.87
CA ILE A 124 -7.87 -0.60 20.21
C ILE A 124 -7.00 -1.86 20.27
N ALA A 125 -6.02 -1.93 19.38
CA ALA A 125 -5.06 -3.00 19.31
C ALA A 125 -3.68 -2.52 19.78
N TYR A 126 -3.17 -3.13 20.83
CA TYR A 126 -1.86 -2.81 21.41
C TYR A 126 -0.81 -3.73 20.80
N SER A 127 0.21 -3.16 20.19
CA SER A 127 1.32 -3.89 19.58
C SER A 127 2.68 -3.55 20.18
N ASP A 128 2.71 -2.77 21.27
CA ASP A 128 3.92 -2.37 21.99
C ASP A 128 3.83 -2.83 23.45
N ASP A 129 4.99 -3.11 24.08
CA ASP A 129 5.15 -3.58 25.45
C ASP A 129 4.73 -2.56 26.52
N ASN A 130 4.67 -1.28 26.15
CA ASN A 130 4.18 -0.19 27.00
C ASN A 130 2.71 0.17 26.75
N TYR A 131 1.91 -0.76 26.22
CA TYR A 131 0.54 -0.51 25.78
C TYR A 131 0.43 0.57 24.71
N GLY A 132 1.47 0.73 23.91
CA GLY A 132 1.44 1.55 22.70
C GLY A 132 0.74 0.81 21.56
N VAL A 133 0.05 1.59 20.71
CA VAL A 133 -0.58 1.05 19.50
C VAL A 133 0.40 0.95 18.32
N ARG A 134 1.63 1.45 18.49
CA ARG A 134 2.67 1.49 17.45
C ARG A 134 3.82 0.57 17.80
N GLY A 135 4.20 -0.25 16.82
CA GLY A 135 5.44 -1.02 16.86
C GLY A 135 6.44 -0.48 15.85
N THR A 136 7.66 -1.00 15.86
CA THR A 136 8.75 -0.60 14.96
C THR A 136 8.91 -1.62 13.83
N LEU A 137 8.95 -1.13 12.58
CA LEU A 137 9.28 -1.87 11.39
C LEU A 137 10.62 -1.38 10.84
N GLN A 138 11.61 -2.27 10.79
CA GLN A 138 12.87 -2.00 10.11
C GLN A 138 12.78 -2.46 8.65
N VAL A 139 12.83 -1.51 7.71
CA VAL A 139 12.95 -1.81 6.29
C VAL A 139 14.42 -1.92 5.93
N LEU A 140 14.80 -3.03 5.32
CA LEU A 140 16.15 -3.35 4.90
C LEU A 140 16.23 -3.50 3.38
N ASP A 141 17.41 -3.27 2.82
CA ASP A 141 17.64 -3.55 1.42
C ASP A 141 17.48 -5.03 1.13
N GLY A 142 16.81 -5.32 0.02
CA GLY A 142 16.58 -6.68 -0.45
C GLY A 142 17.82 -7.30 -1.07
N HIS A 143 17.66 -8.56 -1.45
CA HIS A 143 18.74 -9.36 -2.03
C HIS A 143 19.10 -8.93 -3.46
N TYR A 144 18.13 -8.42 -4.21
CA TYR A 144 18.31 -7.89 -5.57
C TYR A 144 17.62 -6.54 -5.70
N PRO A 145 18.17 -5.63 -6.51
CA PRO A 145 17.40 -4.48 -6.96
C PRO A 145 16.22 -5.01 -7.77
N THR A 146 15.02 -4.82 -7.26
CA THR A 146 13.81 -5.15 -7.98
C THR A 146 13.29 -3.90 -8.65
N PHE A 147 12.61 -4.15 -9.71
CA PHE A 147 12.06 -3.12 -10.52
C PHE A 147 10.54 -3.10 -10.35
N THR A 148 9.99 -1.91 -10.14
CA THR A 148 8.55 -1.74 -10.01
C THR A 148 7.89 -2.02 -11.36
N ALA A 149 6.92 -2.92 -11.38
CA ALA A 149 6.13 -3.15 -12.58
C ALA A 149 5.38 -1.88 -12.98
N SER A 150 5.27 -1.65 -14.29
CA SER A 150 4.41 -0.58 -14.79
C SER A 150 2.95 -0.96 -14.61
N THR A 151 2.11 0.02 -14.27
CA THR A 151 0.65 -0.17 -14.25
C THR A 151 0.14 -0.09 -15.69
N GLU A 152 -0.56 -1.13 -16.14
CA GLU A 152 -1.23 -1.13 -17.43
C GLU A 152 -2.63 -0.54 -17.28
N LEU A 153 -2.96 0.41 -18.14
CA LEU A 153 -4.23 1.11 -18.16
C LEU A 153 -4.83 1.03 -19.56
N THR A 154 -6.14 0.92 -19.62
CA THR A 154 -6.92 0.97 -20.86
C THR A 154 -7.91 2.11 -20.81
N ILE A 155 -8.18 2.73 -21.96
CA ILE A 155 -9.21 3.75 -22.08
C ILE A 155 -10.58 3.07 -22.10
N ASP A 156 -11.48 3.54 -21.26
CA ASP A 156 -12.89 3.19 -21.35
C ASP A 156 -13.53 3.97 -22.49
N SER A 157 -14.06 3.25 -23.48
CA SER A 157 -14.68 3.85 -24.67
C SER A 157 -15.96 4.65 -24.39
N SER A 158 -16.59 4.44 -23.24
CA SER A 158 -17.80 5.16 -22.83
C SER A 158 -17.49 6.53 -22.22
N THR A 159 -16.38 6.66 -21.53
CA THR A 159 -15.96 7.89 -20.84
C THR A 159 -14.78 8.59 -21.52
N ASN A 160 -14.06 7.89 -22.41
CA ASN A 160 -12.78 8.33 -22.97
C ASN A 160 -11.68 8.58 -21.92
N GLU A 161 -11.77 7.92 -20.79
CA GLU A 161 -10.85 8.05 -19.66
C GLU A 161 -10.28 6.68 -19.24
N THR A 162 -9.13 6.69 -18.60
CA THR A 162 -8.62 5.49 -17.89
C THR A 162 -9.19 5.44 -16.48
N SER A 163 -9.06 4.28 -15.83
CA SER A 163 -9.09 4.24 -14.36
C SER A 163 -7.99 5.16 -13.80
N TYR A 164 -8.23 5.74 -12.63
CA TYR A 164 -7.19 6.51 -11.96
C TYR A 164 -6.18 5.58 -11.27
N VAL A 165 -4.95 6.05 -11.17
CA VAL A 165 -3.88 5.39 -10.42
C VAL A 165 -3.51 6.25 -9.24
N ILE A 166 -3.49 5.66 -8.04
CA ILE A 166 -2.96 6.34 -6.85
C ILE A 166 -1.46 6.50 -7.02
N SER A 167 -0.99 7.73 -6.97
CA SER A 167 0.40 8.07 -7.26
C SER A 167 1.19 8.61 -6.06
N ASP A 168 0.54 8.76 -4.92
CA ASP A 168 1.12 9.35 -3.70
C ASP A 168 1.75 8.34 -2.74
N LYS A 169 2.22 7.20 -3.23
CA LYS A 169 2.78 6.14 -2.39
C LYS A 169 3.97 6.57 -1.51
N SER A 170 4.64 7.66 -1.84
CA SER A 170 5.68 8.24 -1.01
C SER A 170 5.46 9.73 -0.84
N THR A 171 4.84 10.10 0.23
CA THR A 171 4.33 11.44 0.46
C THR A 171 5.39 12.53 0.67
N ASN A 172 6.69 12.22 0.81
CA ASN A 172 7.65 13.24 1.22
C ASN A 172 9.05 13.17 0.62
N GLN A 173 9.24 12.49 -0.49
CA GLN A 173 10.59 12.32 -1.04
C GLN A 173 10.90 13.18 -2.26
N GLY A 174 10.48 14.43 -2.26
CA GLY A 174 10.80 15.35 -3.35
C GLY A 174 9.91 15.18 -4.57
N SER A 175 10.29 15.81 -5.67
CA SER A 175 9.57 15.73 -6.93
C SER A 175 9.59 14.30 -7.47
N LYS A 176 8.43 13.69 -7.53
CA LYS A 176 8.28 12.35 -8.10
C LYS A 176 8.32 12.43 -9.63
N LEU A 177 9.15 11.60 -10.24
CA LEU A 177 9.19 11.47 -11.69
C LEU A 177 8.12 10.46 -12.14
N HIS A 178 7.25 10.89 -13.01
CA HIS A 178 6.24 10.06 -13.64
C HIS A 178 6.60 9.82 -15.10
N THR A 179 6.31 8.63 -15.59
CA THR A 179 6.52 8.24 -16.99
C THR A 179 5.30 7.48 -17.48
N ALA A 180 4.78 7.85 -18.63
CA ALA A 180 3.73 7.11 -19.32
C ALA A 180 4.16 6.80 -20.75
N ALA A 181 3.90 5.57 -21.20
CA ALA A 181 4.07 5.12 -22.56
C ALA A 181 2.71 4.81 -23.19
N PHE A 182 2.42 5.42 -24.34
CA PHE A 182 1.17 5.27 -25.07
C PHE A 182 1.40 4.38 -26.28
N TYR A 183 0.65 3.30 -26.40
CA TYR A 183 0.69 2.38 -27.52
C TYR A 183 -0.42 2.77 -28.50
N LEU A 184 -0.04 3.45 -29.58
CA LEU A 184 -0.96 4.08 -30.53
C LEU A 184 -1.18 3.20 -31.76
N ASN A 185 -2.38 3.27 -32.33
CA ASN A 185 -2.73 2.61 -33.57
C ASN A 185 -3.52 3.58 -34.48
N GLY A 186 -2.79 4.27 -35.38
CA GLY A 186 -3.34 5.30 -36.26
C GLY A 186 -3.95 6.48 -35.50
N TYR A 187 -3.53 6.73 -34.29
CA TYR A 187 -4.18 7.69 -33.38
C TYR A 187 -4.00 9.13 -33.86
N THR A 188 -5.11 9.85 -33.92
CA THR A 188 -5.17 11.29 -34.18
C THR A 188 -6.02 11.94 -33.09
N GLY A 189 -5.46 12.94 -32.43
CA GLY A 189 -6.12 13.66 -31.34
C GLY A 189 -5.17 13.97 -30.20
N ASP A 190 -5.74 14.37 -29.09
CA ASP A 190 -5.00 14.75 -27.89
C ASP A 190 -5.11 13.67 -26.80
N ILE A 191 -4.02 13.46 -26.07
CA ILE A 191 -3.99 12.71 -24.82
C ILE A 191 -3.66 13.68 -23.70
N LEU A 192 -4.57 13.81 -22.74
CA LEU A 192 -4.41 14.64 -21.56
C LEU A 192 -3.94 13.77 -20.41
N VAL A 193 -2.89 14.20 -19.74
CA VAL A 193 -2.47 13.67 -18.44
C VAL A 193 -3.11 14.55 -17.38
N GLU A 194 -3.95 13.97 -16.54
CA GLU A 194 -4.65 14.70 -15.51
C GLU A 194 -4.30 14.19 -14.12
N GLY A 195 -4.20 15.10 -13.17
CA GLY A 195 -3.94 14.81 -11.77
C GLY A 195 -4.98 15.41 -10.85
N THR A 196 -5.08 14.88 -9.65
CA THR A 196 -5.88 15.43 -8.57
C THR A 196 -5.11 15.40 -7.26
N LEU A 197 -5.45 16.34 -6.37
CA LEU A 197 -4.98 16.38 -4.98
C LEU A 197 -6.09 15.99 -3.98
N ASP A 198 -7.26 15.61 -4.47
CA ASP A 198 -8.37 15.20 -3.61
C ASP A 198 -8.00 13.94 -2.82
N ASP A 199 -8.29 13.93 -1.52
CA ASP A 199 -7.95 12.82 -0.62
C ASP A 199 -8.69 11.51 -0.96
N THR A 200 -9.89 11.64 -1.53
CA THR A 200 -10.73 10.51 -1.96
C THR A 200 -11.00 10.60 -3.47
N PRO A 201 -10.00 10.33 -4.32
CA PRO A 201 -10.18 10.41 -5.75
C PRO A 201 -11.19 9.35 -6.22
N ASN A 202 -12.17 9.78 -6.98
CA ASN A 202 -13.07 8.90 -7.70
C ASN A 202 -13.40 9.51 -9.07
N TYR A 203 -14.03 8.73 -9.96
CA TYR A 203 -14.32 9.21 -11.32
C TYR A 203 -15.25 10.42 -11.38
N ASN A 204 -16.17 10.55 -10.44
CA ASN A 204 -17.29 11.47 -10.54
C ASN A 204 -17.17 12.70 -9.64
N SER A 205 -16.32 12.67 -8.61
CA SER A 205 -16.28 13.72 -7.58
C SER A 205 -14.92 14.37 -7.39
N ALA A 206 -13.84 13.79 -7.92
CA ALA A 206 -12.50 14.37 -7.81
C ALA A 206 -12.35 15.51 -8.82
N ASN A 207 -11.74 16.61 -8.37
CA ASN A 207 -11.37 17.72 -9.22
C ASN A 207 -10.05 17.43 -9.90
N TYR A 208 -10.09 16.96 -11.14
CA TYR A 208 -8.92 16.75 -11.95
C TYR A 208 -8.51 18.01 -12.68
N PHE A 209 -7.22 18.24 -12.80
CA PHE A 209 -6.64 19.30 -13.61
C PHE A 209 -5.61 18.74 -14.58
N THR A 210 -5.51 19.34 -15.75
CA THR A 210 -4.58 18.89 -16.77
C THR A 210 -3.15 19.27 -16.40
N ILE A 211 -2.27 18.26 -16.31
CA ILE A 211 -0.84 18.41 -16.08
C ILE A 211 -0.13 18.66 -17.41
N GLN A 212 -0.50 17.87 -18.43
CA GLN A 212 0.14 17.90 -19.73
C GLN A 212 -0.84 17.44 -20.82
N THR A 213 -0.70 18.01 -22.02
CA THR A 213 -1.40 17.57 -23.22
C THR A 213 -0.38 17.14 -24.27
N LYS A 214 -0.63 16.01 -24.93
CA LYS A 214 0.15 15.49 -26.05
C LYS A 214 -0.75 15.33 -27.25
N SER A 215 -0.40 15.98 -28.37
CA SER A 215 -1.16 15.93 -29.63
C SER A 215 -0.47 15.00 -30.61
N TYR A 216 -1.25 14.17 -31.28
CA TYR A 216 -0.77 13.19 -32.26
C TYR A 216 -1.57 13.29 -33.57
N THR A 217 -0.90 12.95 -34.67
CA THR A 217 -1.52 12.93 -36.01
C THR A 217 -1.15 11.62 -36.69
N SER A 218 -2.12 10.72 -36.82
CA SER A 218 -1.97 9.40 -37.47
C SER A 218 -0.78 8.57 -36.93
N SER A 219 -0.51 8.67 -35.63
CA SER A 219 0.62 7.94 -35.00
C SER A 219 0.26 6.49 -34.75
N SER A 220 1.17 5.59 -35.10
CA SER A 220 1.08 4.14 -34.80
C SER A 220 2.27 3.63 -34.01
N ASP A 221 3.07 4.51 -33.46
CA ASP A 221 4.27 4.21 -32.67
C ASP A 221 3.97 4.13 -31.16
N VAL A 222 4.97 3.70 -30.42
CA VAL A 222 4.95 3.80 -28.96
C VAL A 222 5.55 5.16 -28.59
N GLU A 223 4.69 6.04 -28.12
CA GLU A 223 5.07 7.37 -27.67
C GLU A 223 5.17 7.42 -26.15
N TYR A 224 5.99 8.30 -25.61
CA TYR A 224 6.12 8.44 -24.16
C TYR A 224 6.14 9.91 -23.73
N THR A 225 5.83 10.11 -22.46
CA THR A 225 5.97 11.41 -21.82
C THR A 225 6.44 11.24 -20.37
N THR A 226 7.13 12.25 -19.88
CA THR A 226 7.58 12.33 -18.49
C THR A 226 7.21 13.68 -17.90
N TRP A 227 6.89 13.68 -16.60
CA TRP A 227 6.62 14.90 -15.84
C TRP A 227 6.98 14.67 -14.37
N THR A 228 7.04 15.76 -13.60
CA THR A 228 7.34 15.71 -12.16
C THR A 228 6.22 16.36 -11.36
N GLY A 229 6.00 15.89 -10.15
CA GLY A 229 5.02 16.45 -9.23
C GLY A 229 4.52 15.43 -8.23
N ASN A 230 3.78 15.90 -7.23
CA ASN A 230 3.10 15.06 -6.26
C ASN A 230 1.60 15.21 -6.47
N TYR A 231 0.95 14.10 -6.83
CA TYR A 231 -0.48 14.04 -7.09
C TYR A 231 -1.08 12.90 -6.26
N ARG A 232 -2.27 13.06 -5.75
CA ARG A 232 -2.99 11.98 -5.07
C ARG A 232 -3.33 10.86 -6.04
N ALA A 233 -3.85 11.23 -7.21
CA ALA A 233 -4.11 10.28 -8.28
C ALA A 233 -3.88 10.91 -9.65
N ILE A 234 -3.62 10.06 -10.64
CA ILE A 234 -3.43 10.41 -12.05
C ILE A 234 -4.39 9.58 -12.89
N ARG A 235 -4.92 10.19 -13.96
CA ARG A 235 -5.67 9.51 -15.02
C ARG A 235 -5.27 10.05 -16.38
N PHE A 236 -5.63 9.33 -17.43
CA PHE A 236 -5.43 9.75 -18.81
C PHE A 236 -6.77 9.89 -19.49
N VAL A 237 -6.93 10.97 -20.25
CA VAL A 237 -8.14 11.28 -21.02
C VAL A 237 -7.76 11.38 -22.48
N GLN A 238 -8.54 10.73 -23.36
CA GLN A 238 -8.36 10.88 -24.81
C GLN A 238 -9.40 11.82 -25.41
N VAL A 239 -8.95 12.67 -26.32
CA VAL A 239 -9.80 13.47 -27.21
C VAL A 239 -9.46 13.04 -28.64
N ALA A 240 -10.00 11.87 -29.04
CA ALA A 240 -9.65 11.24 -30.30
C ALA A 240 -10.53 11.77 -31.45
N THR A 241 -9.92 12.00 -32.62
CA THR A 241 -10.60 12.24 -33.88
C THR A 241 -10.42 11.07 -34.87
N GLY A 242 -9.53 10.11 -34.56
CA GLY A 242 -9.30 8.89 -35.30
C GLY A 242 -8.30 7.96 -34.64
N GLY A 243 -8.32 6.68 -35.04
CA GLY A 243 -7.45 5.66 -34.48
C GLY A 243 -7.81 5.25 -33.05
N SER A 244 -6.88 4.59 -32.36
CA SER A 244 -7.11 4.12 -30.99
C SER A 244 -5.81 4.06 -30.17
N ILE A 245 -5.96 4.08 -28.84
CA ILE A 245 -4.90 3.77 -27.88
C ILE A 245 -5.10 2.33 -27.44
N THR A 246 -4.15 1.46 -27.72
CA THR A 246 -4.24 0.03 -27.38
C THR A 246 -4.08 -0.19 -25.89
N LYS A 247 -3.09 0.48 -25.29
CA LYS A 247 -2.83 0.47 -23.85
C LYS A 247 -1.95 1.63 -23.46
N ILE A 248 -1.94 1.93 -22.17
CA ILE A 248 -1.05 2.90 -21.56
C ILE A 248 -0.28 2.19 -20.46
N LEU A 249 1.05 2.28 -20.45
CA LEU A 249 1.89 1.82 -19.36
C LEU A 249 2.33 3.03 -18.53
N TYR A 250 1.98 3.03 -17.28
CA TYR A 250 2.34 4.10 -16.34
C TYR A 250 3.30 3.62 -15.27
N ARG A 251 4.26 4.48 -14.94
CA ARG A 251 5.20 4.33 -13.82
C ARG A 251 5.39 5.68 -13.15
N GLY A 252 5.27 5.70 -11.82
CA GLY A 252 5.50 6.89 -11.02
C GLY A 252 5.85 6.56 -9.58
#